data_60f3266733c29ade3cadb858801a88e1
#
_entry.id   60f3266733c29ade3cadb858801a88e1
#
_cell.length_a   1.000
_cell.length_b   1.000
_cell.length_c   1.000
_cell.angle_alpha   90.00
_cell.angle_beta   90.00
_cell.angle_gamma   90.00
#
_symmetry.space_group_name_H-M   'P 1'
#
loop_
_entity.id
_entity.type
_entity.pdbx_description
1 polymer ?
#
loop_
_entity_poly.entity_id
_entity_poly.type
_entity_poly.pdbx_seq_one_letter_code
_entity_poly.pdbx_strand_id
1 'polypeptide(L)'
;MKLGRKIRKTKANILLFFRKYFSRKVYNFIIYQIAKTKFLKHVHSNKTILQKSKNLDPINIHEFKITSQNNEDGIIDFLSKNIIKPDKKFFEIGFDYHEFNTLNLIKQNWSGGLIDGDILKCDKLEVCIDKNFSNEKVVVKNQFVDYENINEIIKSVITDTNFDFFSLDTDGMDYWIIEKLNFSPKIICLEFNPWLNKFISLAIPKQKKFNYQSDMFYGASLKAFKNLLNKKGYKLVAIESSGN
;
A
#
# COMPACT_ATOMS: atom_id res chain seq x y z
N MET A 1 1.49 -4.70 -26.46
CA MET A 1 1.84 -3.73 -25.40
C MET A 1 1.56 -2.26 -25.73
N LYS A 2 2.02 -1.66 -26.83
CA LYS A 2 1.82 -0.23 -27.17
C LYS A 2 0.34 0.20 -27.28
N LEU A 3 -0.55 -0.62 -27.85
CA LEU A 3 -1.96 -0.31 -28.02
C LEU A 3 -2.71 -0.21 -26.66
N GLY A 4 -2.44 -1.13 -25.76
CA GLY A 4 -3.04 -1.12 -24.42
C GLY A 4 -2.65 0.11 -23.60
N ARG A 5 -1.39 0.53 -23.66
CA ARG A 5 -0.92 1.79 -23.04
C ARG A 5 -1.63 3.02 -23.63
N LYS A 6 -1.81 3.07 -24.95
CA LYS A 6 -2.53 4.18 -25.61
C LYS A 6 -3.99 4.27 -25.16
N ILE A 7 -4.67 3.13 -25.10
CA ILE A 7 -6.08 3.07 -24.64
C ILE A 7 -6.20 3.50 -23.15
N ARG A 8 -5.29 3.04 -22.28
CA ARG A 8 -5.29 3.45 -20.86
C ARG A 8 -5.07 4.96 -20.73
N LYS A 9 -4.12 5.52 -21.46
CA LYS A 9 -3.84 6.97 -21.46
C LYS A 9 -5.06 7.78 -21.95
N THR A 10 -5.74 7.34 -23.00
CA THR A 10 -6.96 7.99 -23.50
C THR A 10 -8.08 7.97 -22.46
N LYS A 11 -8.33 6.81 -21.80
CA LYS A 11 -9.33 6.71 -20.72
C LYS A 11 -8.99 7.61 -19.54
N ALA A 12 -7.72 7.67 -19.13
CA ALA A 12 -7.29 8.57 -18.06
C ALA A 12 -7.54 10.04 -18.41
N ASN A 13 -7.21 10.48 -19.62
CA ASN A 13 -7.44 11.84 -20.08
C ASN A 13 -8.94 12.22 -20.09
N ILE A 14 -9.82 11.30 -20.48
CA ILE A 14 -11.26 11.50 -20.42
C ILE A 14 -11.73 11.70 -18.97
N LEU A 15 -11.27 10.88 -18.04
CA LEU A 15 -11.62 11.01 -16.64
C LEU A 15 -11.11 12.31 -16.01
N LEU A 16 -9.89 12.73 -16.35
CA LEU A 16 -9.32 14.01 -15.91
C LEU A 16 -10.12 15.19 -16.49
N PHE A 17 -10.61 15.09 -17.74
CA PHE A 17 -11.54 16.08 -18.32
C PHE A 17 -12.84 16.15 -17.50
N PHE A 18 -13.50 15.03 -17.21
CA PHE A 18 -14.68 15.02 -16.36
C PHE A 18 -14.42 15.61 -14.98
N ARG A 19 -13.29 15.29 -14.36
CA ARG A 19 -12.87 15.85 -13.07
C ARG A 19 -12.77 17.37 -13.10
N LYS A 20 -12.30 17.93 -14.20
CA LYS A 20 -12.10 19.38 -14.36
C LYS A 20 -13.40 20.15 -14.67
N TYR A 21 -14.29 19.58 -15.46
CA TYR A 21 -15.41 20.32 -16.05
C TYR A 21 -16.78 19.95 -15.51
N PHE A 22 -16.90 18.89 -14.73
CA PHE A 22 -18.17 18.49 -14.12
C PHE A 22 -18.19 18.81 -12.62
N SER A 23 -19.41 18.96 -12.06
CA SER A 23 -19.54 19.10 -10.61
C SER A 23 -18.99 17.86 -9.89
N ARG A 24 -18.46 18.05 -8.67
CA ARG A 24 -17.89 16.93 -7.87
C ARG A 24 -18.91 15.78 -7.71
N LYS A 25 -20.19 16.10 -7.53
CA LYS A 25 -21.25 15.10 -7.39
C LYS A 25 -21.39 14.21 -8.64
N VAL A 26 -21.42 14.81 -9.83
CA VAL A 26 -21.52 14.08 -11.11
C VAL A 26 -20.25 13.28 -11.37
N TYR A 27 -19.10 13.88 -11.16
CA TYR A 27 -17.82 13.20 -11.31
C TYR A 27 -17.71 11.98 -10.38
N ASN A 28 -18.02 12.12 -9.09
CA ASN A 28 -17.98 11.03 -8.12
C ASN A 28 -18.94 9.89 -8.50
N PHE A 29 -20.13 10.21 -9.03
CA PHE A 29 -21.06 9.19 -9.53
C PHE A 29 -20.43 8.39 -10.70
N ILE A 30 -19.84 9.07 -11.68
CA ILE A 30 -19.19 8.42 -12.83
C ILE A 30 -18.02 7.54 -12.37
N ILE A 31 -17.13 8.08 -11.53
CA ILE A 31 -15.96 7.36 -11.01
C ILE A 31 -16.39 6.12 -10.23
N TYR A 32 -17.42 6.23 -9.38
CA TYR A 32 -17.95 5.08 -8.66
C TYR A 32 -18.47 3.99 -9.59
N GLN A 33 -19.24 4.34 -10.63
CA GLN A 33 -19.72 3.33 -11.58
C GLN A 33 -18.58 2.58 -12.29
N ILE A 34 -17.48 3.26 -12.53
CA ILE A 34 -16.29 2.65 -13.16
C ILE A 34 -15.51 1.76 -12.17
N ALA A 35 -15.38 2.18 -10.93
CA ALA A 35 -14.54 1.51 -9.94
C ALA A 35 -15.25 0.37 -9.18
N LYS A 36 -16.55 0.52 -8.91
CA LYS A 36 -17.32 -0.33 -7.97
C LYS A 36 -17.20 -1.83 -8.24
N THR A 37 -17.23 -2.27 -9.48
CA THR A 37 -17.25 -3.70 -9.82
C THR A 37 -15.97 -4.39 -9.35
N LYS A 38 -14.81 -3.81 -9.62
CA LYS A 38 -13.53 -4.34 -9.16
C LYS A 38 -13.40 -4.24 -7.65
N PHE A 39 -13.70 -3.06 -7.10
CA PHE A 39 -13.63 -2.83 -5.66
C PHE A 39 -14.51 -3.80 -4.86
N LEU A 40 -15.80 -3.91 -5.21
CA LEU A 40 -16.72 -4.81 -4.52
C LEU A 40 -16.33 -6.28 -4.66
N LYS A 41 -15.77 -6.68 -5.81
CA LYS A 41 -15.23 -8.03 -5.98
C LYS A 41 -14.19 -8.34 -4.88
N HIS A 42 -13.27 -7.44 -4.59
CA HIS A 42 -12.25 -7.63 -3.57
C HIS A 42 -12.83 -7.50 -2.14
N VAL A 43 -13.68 -6.51 -1.90
CA VAL A 43 -14.36 -6.36 -0.59
C VAL A 43 -15.14 -7.63 -0.18
N HIS A 44 -15.80 -8.27 -1.14
CA HIS A 44 -16.58 -9.50 -0.91
C HIS A 44 -15.81 -10.80 -1.20
N SER A 45 -14.51 -10.72 -1.45
CA SER A 45 -13.69 -11.90 -1.67
C SER A 45 -13.66 -12.78 -0.43
N ASN A 46 -13.73 -14.10 -0.67
CA ASN A 46 -13.47 -15.10 0.34
C ASN A 46 -11.97 -15.29 0.54
N LYS A 47 -11.59 -15.84 1.68
CA LYS A 47 -10.20 -16.27 1.91
C LYS A 47 -9.78 -17.26 0.85
N THR A 48 -8.70 -16.96 0.15
CA THR A 48 -8.05 -17.87 -0.80
C THR A 48 -6.58 -18.02 -0.41
N ILE A 49 -5.97 -19.12 -0.81
CA ILE A 49 -4.54 -19.35 -0.58
C ILE A 49 -3.92 -19.49 -1.96
N LEU A 50 -3.04 -18.56 -2.31
CA LEU A 50 -2.21 -18.69 -3.49
C LEU A 50 -1.14 -19.75 -3.26
N GLN A 51 -0.52 -20.23 -4.33
CA GLN A 51 0.51 -21.27 -4.25
C GLN A 51 1.63 -20.84 -3.29
N LYS A 52 1.89 -21.67 -2.29
CA LYS A 52 2.91 -21.44 -1.28
C LYS A 52 4.23 -22.13 -1.65
N SER A 53 5.33 -21.55 -1.19
CA SER A 53 6.63 -22.21 -1.21
C SER A 53 6.63 -23.47 -0.34
N LYS A 54 7.47 -24.47 -0.67
CA LYS A 54 7.60 -25.69 0.13
C LYS A 54 8.34 -25.47 1.45
N ASN A 55 9.20 -24.47 1.52
CA ASN A 55 10.00 -24.12 2.72
C ASN A 55 9.45 -22.86 3.34
N LEU A 56 8.47 -23.01 4.23
CA LEU A 56 7.77 -21.90 4.88
C LEU A 56 8.32 -21.70 6.30
N ASP A 57 8.50 -20.44 6.69
CA ASP A 57 8.63 -20.07 8.09
C ASP A 57 7.31 -20.34 8.85
N PRO A 58 7.35 -20.59 10.17
CA PRO A 58 6.14 -20.93 10.94
C PRO A 58 4.99 -19.92 10.78
N ILE A 59 5.30 -18.64 10.59
CA ILE A 59 4.28 -17.59 10.43
C ILE A 59 3.52 -17.70 9.09
N ASN A 60 4.14 -18.28 8.07
CA ASN A 60 3.51 -18.44 6.74
C ASN A 60 2.34 -19.44 6.73
N ILE A 61 2.12 -20.19 7.82
CA ILE A 61 0.88 -21.00 7.96
C ILE A 61 -0.37 -20.13 7.99
N HIS A 62 -0.24 -18.88 8.42
CA HIS A 62 -1.34 -17.91 8.47
C HIS A 62 -1.65 -17.23 7.14
N GLU A 63 -0.82 -17.43 6.11
CA GLU A 63 -1.01 -16.82 4.80
C GLU A 63 -2.37 -17.14 4.18
N PHE A 64 -3.06 -16.12 3.76
CA PHE A 64 -4.22 -16.16 2.88
C PHE A 64 -4.41 -14.80 2.19
N LYS A 65 -5.10 -14.81 1.05
CA LYS A 65 -5.49 -13.61 0.31
C LYS A 65 -6.99 -13.33 0.47
N ILE A 66 -7.35 -12.09 0.69
CA ILE A 66 -8.70 -11.54 0.57
C ILE A 66 -8.66 -10.30 -0.33
N THR A 67 -7.85 -9.31 0.02
CA THR A 67 -7.83 -7.96 -0.53
C THR A 67 -6.44 -7.49 -0.96
N SER A 68 -5.38 -8.04 -0.41
CA SER A 68 -4.00 -7.76 -0.79
C SER A 68 -3.64 -8.34 -2.16
N GLN A 69 -2.46 -8.02 -2.66
CA GLN A 69 -1.99 -8.51 -3.96
C GLN A 69 -1.67 -10.01 -3.93
N ASN A 70 -1.06 -10.48 -2.85
CA ASN A 70 -0.66 -11.87 -2.64
C ASN A 70 -1.33 -12.45 -1.38
N ASN A 71 -0.61 -13.21 -0.54
CA ASN A 71 -1.16 -13.81 0.69
C ASN A 71 -0.93 -12.97 1.96
N GLU A 72 -0.56 -11.70 1.82
CA GLU A 72 -0.20 -10.80 2.93
C GLU A 72 -1.33 -10.61 3.93
N ASP A 73 -2.59 -10.61 3.47
CA ASP A 73 -3.75 -10.42 4.35
C ASP A 73 -3.74 -11.36 5.56
N GLY A 74 -3.30 -12.60 5.37
CA GLY A 74 -3.24 -13.59 6.43
C GLY A 74 -2.20 -13.28 7.48
N ILE A 75 -1.01 -12.87 7.06
CA ILE A 75 0.08 -12.46 7.96
C ILE A 75 -0.31 -11.17 8.69
N ILE A 76 -0.83 -10.20 7.96
CA ILE A 76 -1.29 -8.92 8.53
C ILE A 76 -2.40 -9.16 9.57
N ASP A 77 -3.39 -9.99 9.25
CA ASP A 77 -4.48 -10.34 10.16
C ASP A 77 -3.96 -11.02 11.44
N PHE A 78 -3.05 -11.97 11.30
CA PHE A 78 -2.43 -12.64 12.45
C PHE A 78 -1.64 -11.66 13.32
N LEU A 79 -0.75 -10.86 12.73
CA LEU A 79 0.07 -9.91 13.48
C LEU A 79 -0.77 -8.82 14.15
N SER A 80 -1.75 -8.26 13.44
CA SER A 80 -2.62 -7.19 13.96
C SER A 80 -3.47 -7.63 15.14
N LYS A 81 -3.94 -8.89 15.15
CA LYS A 81 -4.69 -9.48 16.28
C LYS A 81 -3.83 -9.75 17.50
N ASN A 82 -2.52 -9.88 17.33
CA ASN A 82 -1.57 -10.12 18.42
C ASN A 82 -0.93 -8.83 18.97
N ILE A 83 -1.32 -7.66 18.49
CA ILE A 83 -0.87 -6.38 19.04
C ILE A 83 -1.49 -6.18 20.42
N ILE A 84 -0.66 -5.92 21.41
CA ILE A 84 -1.11 -5.58 22.75
C ILE A 84 -1.66 -4.15 22.75
N LYS A 85 -2.94 -3.96 23.10
CA LYS A 85 -3.65 -2.68 23.13
C LYS A 85 -3.49 -1.91 21.79
N PRO A 86 -4.10 -2.41 20.71
CA PRO A 86 -4.02 -1.75 19.41
C PRO A 86 -4.86 -0.46 19.41
N ASP A 87 -4.31 0.60 18.78
CA ASP A 87 -5.07 1.82 18.47
C ASP A 87 -5.96 1.63 17.26
N LYS A 88 -5.77 0.54 16.52
CA LYS A 88 -6.43 0.20 15.25
C LYS A 88 -6.27 1.31 14.20
N LYS A 89 -5.07 1.81 14.08
CA LYS A 89 -4.70 2.83 13.12
C LYS A 89 -3.67 2.32 12.14
N PHE A 90 -3.82 2.70 10.90
CA PHE A 90 -2.89 2.35 9.82
C PHE A 90 -2.48 3.57 8.98
N PHE A 91 -1.39 3.39 8.25
CA PHE A 91 -0.98 4.28 7.18
C PHE A 91 -0.43 3.45 6.02
N GLU A 92 -0.90 3.71 4.80
CA GLU A 92 -0.44 3.01 3.61
C GLU A 92 -0.10 4.01 2.50
N ILE A 93 1.04 3.80 1.87
CA ILE A 93 1.55 4.61 0.77
C ILE A 93 1.81 3.70 -0.43
N GLY A 94 1.25 4.06 -1.58
CA GLY A 94 1.23 3.22 -2.77
C GLY A 94 0.15 2.16 -2.66
N PHE A 95 -0.84 2.22 -3.54
CA PHE A 95 -1.95 1.27 -3.56
C PHE A 95 -2.59 1.20 -4.96
N ASP A 96 -3.27 0.11 -5.26
CA ASP A 96 -4.32 0.15 -6.28
C ASP A 96 -5.69 0.28 -5.59
N TYR A 97 -6.62 1.03 -6.20
CA TYR A 97 -7.91 1.37 -5.60
C TYR A 97 -8.80 0.16 -5.24
N HIS A 98 -8.45 -1.03 -5.63
CA HIS A 98 -9.21 -2.26 -5.39
C HIS A 98 -8.40 -3.39 -4.75
N GLU A 99 -7.08 -3.27 -4.68
CA GLU A 99 -6.18 -4.31 -4.17
C GLU A 99 -5.03 -3.66 -3.42
N PHE A 100 -5.07 -3.72 -2.07
CA PHE A 100 -4.09 -3.09 -1.18
C PHE A 100 -4.11 -3.71 0.22
N ASN A 101 -3.04 -3.52 0.97
CA ASN A 101 -2.78 -4.24 2.22
C ASN A 101 -3.75 -3.91 3.35
N THR A 102 -4.24 -2.67 3.42
CA THR A 102 -5.07 -2.23 4.55
C THR A 102 -6.57 -2.39 4.34
N LEU A 103 -7.04 -2.81 3.16
CA LEU A 103 -8.48 -2.97 2.92
C LEU A 103 -9.13 -3.98 3.89
N ASN A 104 -8.43 -5.08 4.21
CA ASN A 104 -8.94 -6.03 5.19
C ASN A 104 -8.95 -5.46 6.62
N LEU A 105 -8.04 -4.55 6.97
CA LEU A 105 -8.06 -3.82 8.24
C LEU A 105 -9.24 -2.84 8.30
N ILE A 106 -9.54 -2.13 7.21
CA ILE A 106 -10.71 -1.25 7.11
C ILE A 106 -11.99 -2.04 7.36
N LYS A 107 -12.13 -3.24 6.78
CA LYS A 107 -13.25 -4.16 7.04
C LYS A 107 -13.38 -4.55 8.54
N GLN A 108 -12.29 -4.48 9.29
CA GLN A 108 -12.21 -4.76 10.72
C GLN A 108 -12.30 -3.49 11.59
N ASN A 109 -12.81 -2.39 11.02
CA ASN A 109 -13.00 -1.09 11.68
C ASN A 109 -11.67 -0.43 12.13
N TRP A 110 -10.62 -0.57 11.34
CA TRP A 110 -9.42 0.25 11.49
C TRP A 110 -9.59 1.59 10.78
N SER A 111 -8.93 2.62 11.29
CA SER A 111 -8.91 3.96 10.71
C SER A 111 -7.50 4.34 10.27
N GLY A 112 -7.36 5.28 9.34
CA GLY A 112 -6.02 5.69 8.92
C GLY A 112 -5.95 6.47 7.62
N GLY A 113 -4.75 6.53 7.05
CA GLY A 113 -4.44 7.26 5.83
C GLY A 113 -3.99 6.37 4.69
N LEU A 114 -4.44 6.71 3.50
CA LEU A 114 -4.10 6.09 2.22
C LEU A 114 -3.58 7.16 1.27
N ILE A 115 -2.34 7.05 0.83
CA ILE A 115 -1.68 8.05 0.00
C ILE A 115 -1.16 7.43 -1.29
N ASP A 116 -1.47 8.05 -2.41
CA ASP A 116 -0.89 7.68 -3.71
C ASP A 116 -0.68 8.91 -4.59
N GLY A 117 0.32 8.85 -5.46
CA GLY A 117 0.62 9.91 -6.44
C GLY A 117 -0.36 9.98 -7.60
N ASP A 118 -1.12 8.92 -7.89
CA ASP A 118 -2.11 8.87 -8.96
C ASP A 118 -3.48 9.36 -8.49
N ILE A 119 -3.86 10.55 -8.94
CA ILE A 119 -5.13 11.20 -8.60
C ILE A 119 -6.36 10.34 -8.95
N LEU A 120 -6.30 9.56 -10.04
CA LEU A 120 -7.44 8.73 -10.44
C LEU A 120 -7.58 7.46 -9.58
N LYS A 121 -6.47 6.93 -9.06
CA LYS A 121 -6.52 5.87 -8.04
C LYS A 121 -7.15 6.40 -6.75
N CYS A 122 -6.70 7.56 -6.28
CA CYS A 122 -7.24 8.21 -5.09
C CYS A 122 -8.73 8.54 -5.21
N ASP A 123 -9.15 9.20 -6.29
CA ASP A 123 -10.57 9.53 -6.52
C ASP A 123 -11.47 8.28 -6.54
N LYS A 124 -11.02 7.18 -7.17
CA LYS A 124 -11.76 5.92 -7.20
C LYS A 124 -11.87 5.30 -5.81
N LEU A 125 -10.75 5.26 -5.07
CA LEU A 125 -10.71 4.67 -3.75
C LEU A 125 -11.57 5.47 -2.77
N GLU A 126 -11.42 6.81 -2.73
CA GLU A 126 -12.21 7.70 -1.89
C GLU A 126 -13.72 7.44 -2.04
N VAL A 127 -14.21 7.48 -3.28
CA VAL A 127 -15.64 7.27 -3.56
C VAL A 127 -16.10 5.85 -3.21
N CYS A 128 -15.24 4.84 -3.39
CA CYS A 128 -15.57 3.47 -3.02
C CYS A 128 -15.62 3.28 -1.50
N ILE A 129 -14.70 3.88 -0.75
CA ILE A 129 -14.69 3.85 0.73
C ILE A 129 -15.93 4.57 1.26
N ASP A 130 -16.20 5.80 0.83
CA ASP A 130 -17.34 6.59 1.27
C ASP A 130 -18.69 5.89 1.06
N LYS A 131 -18.78 5.06 0.01
CA LYS A 131 -20.01 4.35 -0.32
C LYS A 131 -20.20 3.02 0.42
N ASN A 132 -19.12 2.40 0.88
CA ASN A 132 -19.18 1.03 1.39
C ASN A 132 -18.77 0.90 2.86
N PHE A 133 -18.11 1.92 3.43
CA PHE A 133 -17.65 1.95 4.81
C PHE A 133 -18.10 3.25 5.48
N SER A 134 -19.27 3.21 6.13
CA SER A 134 -19.98 4.41 6.62
C SER A 134 -19.42 5.02 7.91
N ASN A 135 -18.55 4.34 8.62
CA ASN A 135 -18.08 4.77 9.95
C ASN A 135 -16.57 5.01 10.04
N GLU A 136 -15.87 4.88 8.93
CA GLU A 136 -14.45 4.82 9.03
C GLU A 136 -13.80 6.15 8.78
N LYS A 137 -12.94 6.49 9.69
CA LYS A 137 -12.06 7.63 9.57
C LYS A 137 -10.88 7.23 8.68
N VAL A 138 -11.16 6.97 7.41
CA VAL A 138 -10.15 6.69 6.40
C VAL A 138 -9.98 7.92 5.51
N VAL A 139 -8.80 8.47 5.51
CA VAL A 139 -8.44 9.64 4.69
C VAL A 139 -7.69 9.17 3.46
N VAL A 140 -8.24 9.41 2.28
CA VAL A 140 -7.55 9.17 1.01
C VAL A 140 -6.98 10.49 0.50
N LYS A 141 -5.68 10.55 0.23
CA LYS A 141 -5.02 11.78 -0.20
C LYS A 141 -4.16 11.53 -1.43
N ASN A 142 -4.36 12.36 -2.46
CA ASN A 142 -3.46 12.37 -3.60
C ASN A 142 -2.26 13.26 -3.30
N GLN A 143 -1.10 12.63 -3.14
CA GLN A 143 0.16 13.32 -2.94
C GLN A 143 1.32 12.41 -3.31
N PHE A 144 2.31 12.96 -4.01
CA PHE A 144 3.57 12.25 -4.25
C PHE A 144 4.39 12.24 -2.95
N VAL A 145 4.81 11.03 -2.55
CA VAL A 145 5.60 10.81 -1.34
C VAL A 145 7.05 10.57 -1.71
N ASP A 146 7.94 11.22 -1.00
CA ASP A 146 9.39 10.99 -1.06
C ASP A 146 10.01 11.04 0.34
N TYR A 147 11.32 10.84 0.41
CA TYR A 147 12.06 10.84 1.67
C TYR A 147 12.20 12.23 2.31
N GLU A 148 11.89 13.31 1.61
CA GLU A 148 11.94 14.68 2.16
C GLU A 148 10.61 15.04 2.84
N ASN A 149 9.47 14.53 2.32
CA ASN A 149 8.14 14.96 2.73
C ASN A 149 7.33 13.93 3.56
N ILE A 150 7.79 12.69 3.68
CA ILE A 150 7.05 11.59 4.34
C ILE A 150 6.51 11.97 5.72
N ASN A 151 7.32 12.58 6.57
CA ASN A 151 6.93 12.88 7.95
C ASN A 151 5.87 13.99 8.03
N GLU A 152 5.94 14.99 7.15
CA GLU A 152 4.94 16.06 7.04
C GLU A 152 3.61 15.52 6.50
N ILE A 153 3.68 14.64 5.50
CA ILE A 153 2.49 14.00 4.93
C ILE A 153 1.77 13.18 6.00
N ILE A 154 2.46 12.35 6.75
CA ILE A 154 1.86 11.56 7.83
C ILE A 154 1.16 12.49 8.83
N LYS A 155 1.84 13.53 9.32
CA LYS A 155 1.28 14.51 10.27
C LYS A 155 0.05 15.24 9.73
N SER A 156 -0.01 15.47 8.41
CA SER A 156 -1.14 16.16 7.78
C SER A 156 -2.40 15.31 7.63
N VAL A 157 -2.27 14.00 7.79
CA VAL A 157 -3.36 13.02 7.61
C VAL A 157 -3.80 12.43 8.94
N ILE A 158 -2.85 12.14 9.81
CA ILE A 158 -3.09 11.55 11.12
C ILE A 158 -2.67 12.57 12.19
N THR A 159 -3.64 13.06 12.95
CA THR A 159 -3.38 14.01 14.07
C THR A 159 -2.68 13.33 15.26
N ASP A 160 -2.96 12.06 15.47
CA ASP A 160 -2.31 11.23 16.47
C ASP A 160 -1.25 10.38 15.77
N THR A 161 -0.01 10.61 16.13
CA THR A 161 1.17 10.00 15.50
C THR A 161 1.42 8.54 15.87
N ASN A 162 0.57 7.98 16.74
CA ASN A 162 0.60 6.56 17.08
C ASN A 162 -0.28 5.78 16.11
N PHE A 163 0.32 4.94 15.29
CA PHE A 163 -0.39 3.99 14.45
C PHE A 163 0.28 2.62 14.51
N ASP A 164 -0.55 1.58 14.35
CA ASP A 164 -0.11 0.20 14.57
C ASP A 164 0.52 -0.42 13.33
N PHE A 165 0.00 -0.07 12.15
CA PHE A 165 0.39 -0.68 10.88
C PHE A 165 0.80 0.36 9.86
N PHE A 166 1.95 0.13 9.23
CA PHE A 166 2.47 0.93 8.12
C PHE A 166 2.79 0.06 6.92
N SER A 167 2.23 0.39 5.77
CA SER A 167 2.54 -0.24 4.49
C SER A 167 3.15 0.77 3.53
N LEU A 168 4.23 0.38 2.87
CA LEU A 168 4.91 1.21 1.89
C LEU A 168 5.27 0.38 0.65
N ASP A 169 4.78 0.83 -0.50
CA ASP A 169 5.05 0.27 -1.81
C ASP A 169 4.96 1.40 -2.85
N THR A 170 6.10 2.02 -3.15
CA THR A 170 6.17 3.15 -4.10
C THR A 170 6.88 2.80 -5.39
N ASP A 171 7.21 1.53 -5.58
CA ASP A 171 8.00 1.06 -6.73
C ASP A 171 9.33 1.84 -6.91
N GLY A 172 9.91 2.33 -5.80
CA GLY A 172 11.03 3.24 -5.98
C GLY A 172 11.91 3.52 -4.79
N MET A 173 11.65 4.66 -4.12
CA MET A 173 12.52 5.20 -3.08
C MET A 173 12.23 4.66 -1.67
N ASP A 174 11.56 3.52 -1.53
CA ASP A 174 11.08 2.94 -0.28
C ASP A 174 12.15 2.86 0.81
N TYR A 175 13.36 2.42 0.45
CA TYR A 175 14.48 2.37 1.38
C TYR A 175 14.78 3.75 2.00
N TRP A 176 14.80 4.80 1.19
CA TRP A 176 15.13 6.14 1.62
C TRP A 176 13.98 6.81 2.37
N ILE A 177 12.74 6.45 2.03
CA ILE A 177 11.55 6.86 2.76
C ILE A 177 11.58 6.26 4.17
N ILE A 178 11.84 4.96 4.30
CA ILE A 178 11.98 4.28 5.60
C ILE A 178 13.16 4.81 6.41
N GLU A 179 14.28 5.12 5.77
CA GLU A 179 15.41 5.76 6.44
C GLU A 179 15.00 7.05 7.17
N LYS A 180 14.18 7.88 6.51
CA LYS A 180 13.71 9.17 7.02
C LYS A 180 12.48 9.12 7.91
N LEU A 181 11.79 8.00 7.95
CA LEU A 181 10.59 7.84 8.75
C LEU A 181 10.90 8.06 10.24
N ASN A 182 10.23 9.05 10.85
CA ASN A 182 10.39 9.43 12.26
C ASN A 182 9.29 8.87 13.17
N PHE A 183 8.43 8.00 12.64
CA PHE A 183 7.37 7.32 13.37
C PHE A 183 7.77 5.87 13.64
N SER A 184 7.16 5.27 14.65
CA SER A 184 7.46 3.90 15.10
C SER A 184 6.19 3.04 15.12
N PRO A 185 5.58 2.73 13.96
CA PRO A 185 4.46 1.80 13.90
C PRO A 185 4.85 0.43 14.48
N LYS A 186 3.89 -0.31 15.02
CA LYS A 186 4.17 -1.63 15.61
C LYS A 186 4.51 -2.67 14.54
N ILE A 187 3.92 -2.54 13.34
CA ILE A 187 4.15 -3.42 12.18
C ILE A 187 4.47 -2.56 10.97
N ILE A 188 5.51 -2.96 10.23
CA ILE A 188 5.89 -2.37 8.94
C ILE A 188 5.82 -3.46 7.88
N CYS A 189 5.06 -3.21 6.80
CA CYS A 189 4.99 -4.02 5.60
C CYS A 189 5.68 -3.27 4.45
N LEU A 190 6.61 -3.93 3.77
CA LEU A 190 7.41 -3.33 2.69
C LEU A 190 7.57 -4.31 1.54
N GLU A 191 7.58 -3.78 0.32
CA GLU A 191 8.10 -4.51 -0.81
C GLU A 191 9.63 -4.45 -0.82
N PHE A 192 10.29 -5.60 -0.99
CA PHE A 192 11.71 -5.65 -1.30
C PHE A 192 11.92 -6.10 -2.75
N ASN A 193 13.04 -5.70 -3.36
CA ASN A 193 13.34 -6.13 -4.71
C ASN A 193 13.95 -7.56 -4.71
N PRO A 194 13.19 -8.58 -5.15
CA PRO A 194 13.65 -9.97 -5.16
C PRO A 194 14.77 -10.26 -6.16
N TRP A 195 14.96 -9.39 -7.15
CA TRP A 195 16.05 -9.50 -8.13
C TRP A 195 17.40 -9.09 -7.55
N LEU A 196 17.42 -8.31 -6.47
CA LEU A 196 18.64 -7.97 -5.78
C LEU A 196 19.04 -9.12 -4.85
N ASN A 197 20.33 -9.45 -4.84
CA ASN A 197 20.85 -10.54 -4.03
C ASN A 197 20.49 -10.34 -2.54
N LYS A 198 19.77 -11.31 -1.96
CA LYS A 198 19.27 -11.24 -0.59
C LYS A 198 20.37 -11.25 0.50
N PHE A 199 21.60 -11.61 0.15
CA PHE A 199 22.75 -11.62 1.08
C PHE A 199 23.57 -10.33 1.04
N ILE A 200 23.37 -9.46 0.03
CA ILE A 200 24.10 -8.22 -0.15
C ILE A 200 23.17 -7.05 0.19
N SER A 201 23.69 -6.07 0.92
CA SER A 201 22.95 -4.86 1.28
C SER A 201 23.03 -3.85 0.14
N LEU A 202 22.03 -3.81 -0.69
CA LEU A 202 21.92 -2.94 -1.87
C LEU A 202 20.60 -2.15 -1.82
N ALA A 203 20.69 -0.88 -2.15
CA ALA A 203 19.53 -0.03 -2.44
C ALA A 203 19.84 0.78 -3.69
N ILE A 204 18.82 1.14 -4.47
CA ILE A 204 19.04 2.05 -5.60
C ILE A 204 19.58 3.40 -5.09
N PRO A 205 20.37 4.13 -5.89
CA PRO A 205 20.88 5.43 -5.49
C PRO A 205 19.75 6.39 -5.16
N LYS A 206 19.95 7.21 -4.12
CA LYS A 206 19.01 8.23 -3.72
C LYS A 206 18.79 9.27 -4.81
N GLN A 207 17.53 9.51 -5.17
CA GLN A 207 17.15 10.43 -6.24
C GLN A 207 15.97 11.30 -5.80
N LYS A 208 15.96 12.58 -6.21
CA LYS A 208 14.84 13.49 -5.91
C LYS A 208 13.57 13.17 -6.70
N LYS A 209 13.73 12.62 -7.91
CA LYS A 209 12.62 12.20 -8.76
C LYS A 209 12.95 10.83 -9.33
N PHE A 210 12.24 9.85 -8.87
CA PHE A 210 12.33 8.48 -9.37
C PHE A 210 11.07 8.16 -10.18
N ASN A 211 11.27 7.57 -11.36
CA ASN A 211 10.17 7.06 -12.17
C ASN A 211 10.47 5.61 -12.51
N TYR A 212 9.68 4.71 -11.99
CA TYR A 212 9.76 3.29 -12.28
C TYR A 212 9.58 3.03 -13.80
N GLN A 213 10.53 2.37 -14.40
CA GLN A 213 10.55 2.08 -15.84
C GLN A 213 10.03 0.67 -16.17
N SER A 214 9.47 -0.04 -15.22
CA SER A 214 9.08 -1.46 -15.34
C SER A 214 10.30 -2.36 -15.65
N ASP A 215 11.43 -2.04 -15.04
CA ASP A 215 12.66 -2.79 -15.07
C ASP A 215 13.01 -3.31 -13.66
N MET A 216 14.19 -3.91 -13.50
CA MET A 216 14.62 -4.45 -12.20
C MET A 216 15.27 -3.38 -11.29
N PHE A 217 15.29 -2.11 -11.71
CA PHE A 217 15.96 -1.04 -10.99
C PHE A 217 14.97 -0.27 -10.11
N TYR A 218 14.65 -0.83 -8.93
CA TYR A 218 13.79 -0.20 -7.93
C TYR A 218 14.12 -0.68 -6.50
N GLY A 219 13.69 0.07 -5.50
CA GLY A 219 13.68 -0.33 -4.09
C GLY A 219 15.05 -0.74 -3.53
N ALA A 220 15.05 -1.78 -2.71
CA ALA A 220 16.25 -2.30 -2.07
C ALA A 220 16.16 -3.82 -1.83
N SER A 221 17.33 -4.43 -1.57
CA SER A 221 17.42 -5.84 -1.21
C SER A 221 16.84 -6.09 0.18
N LEU A 222 16.37 -7.32 0.42
CA LEU A 222 15.94 -7.78 1.74
C LEU A 222 16.99 -7.49 2.84
N LYS A 223 18.28 -7.71 2.53
CA LYS A 223 19.38 -7.45 3.48
C LYS A 223 19.52 -5.97 3.83
N ALA A 224 19.30 -5.07 2.85
CA ALA A 224 19.36 -3.63 3.09
C ALA A 224 18.23 -3.19 4.04
N PHE A 225 16.98 -3.59 3.77
CA PHE A 225 15.84 -3.31 4.66
C PHE A 225 16.05 -3.93 6.06
N LYS A 226 16.48 -5.19 6.14
CA LYS A 226 16.77 -5.83 7.43
C LYS A 226 17.81 -5.06 8.24
N ASN A 227 18.90 -4.62 7.61
CA ASN A 227 19.93 -3.83 8.28
C ASN A 227 19.40 -2.47 8.76
N LEU A 228 18.63 -1.77 7.93
CA LEU A 228 18.03 -0.48 8.25
C LEU A 228 17.04 -0.60 9.41
N LEU A 229 16.10 -1.53 9.28
CA LEU A 229 15.02 -1.71 10.25
C LEU A 229 15.52 -2.26 11.59
N ASN A 230 16.53 -3.12 11.60
CA ASN A 230 17.16 -3.56 12.83
C ASN A 230 17.76 -2.38 13.63
N LYS A 231 18.38 -1.40 12.96
CA LYS A 231 18.89 -0.17 13.61
C LYS A 231 17.76 0.69 14.19
N LYS A 232 16.54 0.60 13.63
CA LYS A 232 15.35 1.27 14.14
C LYS A 232 14.58 0.45 15.20
N GLY A 233 15.11 -0.71 15.61
CA GLY A 233 14.52 -1.56 16.65
C GLY A 233 13.53 -2.61 16.15
N TYR A 234 13.33 -2.76 14.84
CA TYR A 234 12.45 -3.77 14.25
C TYR A 234 13.18 -5.09 14.00
N LYS A 235 12.38 -6.16 13.95
CA LYS A 235 12.85 -7.49 13.53
C LYS A 235 12.03 -7.95 12.34
N LEU A 236 12.68 -8.60 11.38
CA LEU A 236 11.99 -9.30 10.31
C LEU A 236 11.25 -10.50 10.90
N VAL A 237 9.95 -10.57 10.72
CA VAL A 237 9.08 -11.63 11.25
C VAL A 237 8.48 -12.51 10.18
N ALA A 238 8.30 -11.99 8.96
CA ALA A 238 7.72 -12.72 7.85
C ALA A 238 8.25 -12.23 6.50
N ILE A 239 8.31 -13.14 5.54
CA ILE A 239 8.41 -12.87 4.11
C ILE A 239 7.25 -13.66 3.50
N GLU A 240 6.42 -13.00 2.69
CA GLU A 240 5.32 -13.66 2.02
C GLU A 240 5.85 -14.71 1.02
N SER A 241 5.20 -15.87 0.92
CA SER A 241 5.76 -17.05 0.26
C SER A 241 5.90 -16.95 -1.27
N SER A 242 5.28 -15.97 -1.92
CA SER A 242 5.52 -15.69 -3.34
C SER A 242 6.83 -14.92 -3.59
N GLY A 243 7.42 -14.37 -2.54
CA GLY A 243 8.71 -13.68 -2.60
C GLY A 243 8.62 -12.17 -2.85
N ASN A 244 7.52 -11.57 -2.48
CA ASN A 244 7.32 -10.13 -2.45
C ASN A 244 7.51 -9.57 -1.05
#